data_23915a4a40e091fbb00e6525e48eb522
#
_entry.id   23915a4a40e091fbb00e6525e48eb522
#
_cell.length_a   1.000
_cell.length_b   1.000
_cell.length_c   1.000
_cell.angle_alpha   90.00
_cell.angle_beta   90.00
_cell.angle_gamma   90.00
#
_symmetry.space_group_name_H-M   'P 1'
#
loop_
_entity.id
_entity.type
_entity.pdbx_description
1 polymer ?
#
loop_
_entity_poly.entity_id
_entity_poly.type
_entity_poly.pdbx_seq_one_letter_code
_entity_poly.pdbx_strand_id
1 'polypeptide(L)'
;VMNRIAITLLCVASLSGCASFISGGTGSAPVGTESGARSLGQVFIDNSIQRTAKINLYKLDSRFKQSRVNIESFHSNVLLTGQVPDQHLKQLAEDNVRAMSDVKTVHNYITVGNQISYSTIMQDTTVTANTRGLMMKAPVVSDSKLRIHTEDGVLYVMGRLNTAETTDLNQVLQQVGNVTKIVTLIDNTETASSNNQSFAQPTVQTPVAIDPNAAPVNAQ
;
A
#
# COMPACT_ATOMS: atom_id res chain seq x y z
N VAL A 1 24.61 41.07 -30.28
CA VAL A 1 24.11 41.50 -28.97
C VAL A 1 22.62 41.18 -28.86
N MET A 2 21.80 41.38 -29.92
CA MET A 2 20.34 41.09 -29.93
C MET A 2 19.97 39.61 -29.73
N ASN A 3 20.77 38.67 -30.27
CA ASN A 3 20.46 37.22 -30.14
C ASN A 3 20.68 36.67 -28.72
N ARG A 4 21.50 37.28 -27.90
CA ARG A 4 21.71 36.82 -26.50
C ARG A 4 20.61 37.30 -25.55
N ILE A 5 20.00 38.44 -25.86
CA ILE A 5 18.88 38.98 -25.07
C ILE A 5 17.59 38.17 -25.34
N ALA A 6 17.39 37.72 -26.60
CA ALA A 6 16.23 36.88 -26.95
C ALA A 6 16.26 35.49 -26.27
N ILE A 7 17.46 34.89 -26.11
CA ILE A 7 17.64 33.59 -25.46
C ILE A 7 17.42 33.71 -23.93
N THR A 8 17.85 34.78 -23.31
CA THR A 8 17.64 35.02 -21.88
C THR A 8 16.16 35.29 -21.55
N LEU A 9 15.43 35.94 -22.44
CA LEU A 9 13.98 36.18 -22.22
C LEU A 9 13.15 34.89 -22.38
N LEU A 10 13.58 33.97 -23.23
CA LEU A 10 12.90 32.68 -23.45
C LEU A 10 13.08 31.71 -22.27
N CYS A 11 14.20 31.77 -21.56
CA CYS A 11 14.46 30.92 -20.38
C CYS A 11 13.70 31.36 -19.12
N VAL A 12 13.30 32.62 -19.01
CA VAL A 12 12.55 33.11 -17.83
C VAL A 12 11.05 32.78 -17.92
N ALA A 13 10.52 32.61 -19.14
CA ALA A 13 9.11 32.25 -19.34
C ALA A 13 8.78 30.78 -19.03
N SER A 14 9.77 29.89 -18.91
CA SER A 14 9.56 28.46 -18.68
C SER A 14 9.51 28.04 -17.21
N LEU A 15 9.79 28.93 -16.25
CA LEU A 15 9.76 28.62 -14.82
C LEU A 15 8.40 28.90 -14.13
N SER A 16 7.46 29.56 -14.81
CA SER A 16 6.13 29.86 -14.22
C SER A 16 5.08 28.76 -14.42
N GLY A 17 5.44 27.63 -15.07
CA GLY A 17 4.51 26.56 -15.41
C GLY A 17 4.28 25.50 -14.32
N CYS A 18 5.08 25.44 -13.26
CA CYS A 18 4.98 24.36 -12.28
C CYS A 18 4.01 24.59 -11.11
N ALA A 19 3.49 25.82 -10.93
CA ALA A 19 2.57 26.11 -9.83
C ALA A 19 1.09 25.82 -10.15
N SER A 20 0.73 25.67 -11.43
CA SER A 20 -0.67 25.48 -11.84
C SER A 20 -1.15 24.01 -11.85
N PHE A 21 -0.23 23.05 -11.68
CA PHE A 21 -0.61 21.63 -11.69
C PHE A 21 -1.23 21.14 -10.38
N ILE A 22 -1.13 21.95 -9.30
CA ILE A 22 -1.66 21.57 -7.97
C ILE A 22 -3.09 22.10 -7.76
N SER A 23 -3.55 23.08 -8.55
CA SER A 23 -4.87 23.70 -8.37
C SER A 23 -5.89 23.37 -9.48
N GLY A 24 -5.55 22.51 -10.46
CA GLY A 24 -6.41 22.17 -11.60
C GLY A 24 -7.23 20.89 -11.43
N GLY A 25 -7.17 20.23 -10.28
CA GLY A 25 -8.04 19.11 -9.96
C GLY A 25 -9.40 19.60 -9.51
N THR A 26 -10.35 19.75 -10.43
CA THR A 26 -11.78 19.97 -10.13
C THR A 26 -12.45 18.72 -9.56
N GLY A 27 -11.81 18.07 -8.60
CA GLY A 27 -12.41 17.06 -7.77
C GLY A 27 -12.25 17.50 -6.32
N SER A 28 -13.33 17.78 -5.66
CA SER A 28 -13.42 18.30 -4.28
C SER A 28 -13.01 17.27 -3.21
N ALA A 29 -12.27 16.23 -3.56
CA ALA A 29 -11.74 15.27 -2.61
C ALA A 29 -10.20 15.40 -2.51
N PRO A 30 -9.63 15.66 -1.32
CA PRO A 30 -8.18 15.61 -1.12
C PRO A 30 -7.65 14.23 -1.53
N VAL A 31 -6.47 14.21 -2.19
CA VAL A 31 -5.79 12.97 -2.57
C VAL A 31 -5.63 12.09 -1.33
N GLY A 32 -6.24 10.89 -1.35
CA GLY A 32 -6.16 9.94 -0.23
C GLY A 32 -7.42 9.83 0.64
N THR A 33 -8.56 10.44 0.26
CA THR A 33 -9.82 10.36 1.01
C THR A 33 -10.66 9.13 0.73
N GLU A 34 -10.36 8.36 -0.33
CA GLU A 34 -11.04 7.09 -0.53
C GLU A 34 -10.56 6.06 0.51
N SER A 35 -11.51 5.42 1.21
CA SER A 35 -11.19 4.33 2.13
C SER A 35 -10.37 3.25 1.43
N GLY A 36 -9.22 2.90 2.00
CA GLY A 36 -8.29 1.91 1.42
C GLY A 36 -7.22 2.48 0.47
N ALA A 37 -7.38 3.69 -0.08
CA ALA A 37 -6.33 4.30 -0.89
C ALA A 37 -5.12 4.71 -0.04
N ARG A 38 -3.91 4.62 -0.63
CA ARG A 38 -2.69 5.07 0.03
C ARG A 38 -2.54 6.59 -0.07
N SER A 39 -2.30 7.25 1.07
CA SER A 39 -1.82 8.63 1.08
C SER A 39 -0.41 8.73 0.50
N LEU A 40 0.00 9.92 0.08
CA LEU A 40 1.39 10.14 -0.37
C LEU A 40 2.40 9.75 0.71
N GLY A 41 2.13 10.08 1.97
CA GLY A 41 2.98 9.67 3.10
C GLY A 41 3.11 8.14 3.19
N GLN A 42 2.01 7.40 3.03
CA GLN A 42 2.05 5.94 3.05
C GLN A 42 2.83 5.36 1.86
N VAL A 43 2.75 5.97 0.68
CA VAL A 43 3.58 5.57 -0.48
C VAL A 43 5.07 5.76 -0.19
N PHE A 44 5.46 6.85 0.48
CA PHE A 44 6.85 7.06 0.91
C PHE A 44 7.31 6.02 1.93
N ILE A 45 6.48 5.69 2.93
CA ILE A 45 6.78 4.65 3.92
C ILE A 45 6.96 3.30 3.22
N ASP A 46 6.02 2.89 2.38
CA ASP A 46 6.10 1.62 1.65
C ASP A 46 7.37 1.52 0.79
N ASN A 47 7.71 2.59 0.06
CA ASN A 47 8.93 2.64 -0.74
C ASN A 47 10.21 2.60 0.13
N SER A 48 10.19 3.26 1.29
CA SER A 48 11.29 3.23 2.26
C SER A 48 11.51 1.81 2.80
N ILE A 49 10.44 1.11 3.17
CA ILE A 49 10.47 -0.29 3.62
C ILE A 49 11.15 -1.15 2.57
N GLN A 50 10.69 -1.11 1.31
CA GLN A 50 11.23 -1.94 0.22
C GLN A 50 12.72 -1.72 0.01
N ARG A 51 13.16 -0.45 -0.05
CA ARG A 51 14.56 -0.09 -0.27
C ARG A 51 15.44 -0.47 0.90
N THR A 52 15.02 -0.15 2.12
CA THR A 52 15.77 -0.43 3.34
C THR A 52 15.90 -1.93 3.56
N ALA A 53 14.82 -2.68 3.42
CA ALA A 53 14.83 -4.14 3.51
C ALA A 53 15.82 -4.76 2.52
N LYS A 54 15.79 -4.34 1.25
CA LYS A 54 16.70 -4.86 0.22
C LYS A 54 18.18 -4.57 0.55
N ILE A 55 18.48 -3.35 1.01
CA ILE A 55 19.84 -2.96 1.42
C ILE A 55 20.29 -3.80 2.62
N ASN A 56 19.42 -3.99 3.60
CA ASN A 56 19.72 -4.75 4.81
C ASN A 56 20.01 -6.22 4.48
N LEU A 57 19.18 -6.87 3.63
CA LEU A 57 19.41 -8.24 3.21
C LEU A 57 20.80 -8.42 2.57
N TYR A 58 21.19 -7.51 1.68
CA TYR A 58 22.49 -7.54 1.03
C TYR A 58 23.68 -7.33 1.97
N LYS A 59 23.47 -6.64 3.10
CA LYS A 59 24.48 -6.47 4.16
C LYS A 59 24.55 -7.67 5.10
N LEU A 60 23.43 -8.32 5.36
CA LEU A 60 23.34 -9.48 6.26
C LEU A 60 24.02 -10.70 5.70
N ASP A 61 23.77 -11.00 4.42
CA ASP A 61 24.39 -12.16 3.75
C ASP A 61 24.58 -11.87 2.26
N SER A 62 25.83 -12.04 1.78
CA SER A 62 26.20 -11.80 0.38
C SER A 62 25.44 -12.69 -0.61
N ARG A 63 24.96 -13.86 -0.18
CA ARG A 63 24.18 -14.79 -1.00
C ARG A 63 22.84 -14.20 -1.45
N PHE A 64 22.30 -13.18 -0.76
CA PHE A 64 21.12 -12.45 -1.22
C PHE A 64 21.36 -11.70 -2.55
N LYS A 65 22.61 -11.32 -2.85
CA LYS A 65 22.95 -10.68 -4.13
C LYS A 65 22.86 -11.66 -5.32
N GLN A 66 22.98 -12.95 -5.03
CA GLN A 66 22.88 -14.05 -6.00
C GLN A 66 21.51 -14.73 -5.95
N SER A 67 20.64 -14.33 -5.05
CA SER A 67 19.29 -14.82 -4.90
C SER A 67 18.30 -13.88 -5.60
N ARG A 68 17.12 -14.41 -5.92
CA ARG A 68 16.00 -13.61 -6.39
C ARG A 68 15.06 -13.35 -5.21
N VAL A 69 15.08 -12.13 -4.64
CA VAL A 69 14.16 -11.72 -3.57
C VAL A 69 13.46 -10.45 -4.00
N ASN A 70 12.15 -10.52 -4.13
CA ASN A 70 11.26 -9.40 -4.37
C ASN A 70 10.60 -9.01 -3.05
N ILE A 71 10.52 -7.71 -2.81
CA ILE A 71 9.95 -7.11 -1.61
C ILE A 71 8.91 -6.10 -2.06
N GLU A 72 7.65 -6.39 -1.80
CA GLU A 72 6.54 -5.48 -2.08
C GLU A 72 5.93 -5.02 -0.75
N SER A 73 5.66 -3.72 -0.62
CA SER A 73 5.00 -3.16 0.56
C SER A 73 3.74 -2.41 0.16
N PHE A 74 2.67 -2.64 0.92
CA PHE A 74 1.40 -1.96 0.76
C PHE A 74 0.75 -1.73 2.14
N HIS A 75 0.56 -0.48 2.52
CA HIS A 75 0.10 -0.09 3.87
C HIS A 75 0.92 -0.70 5.01
N SER A 76 2.25 -0.80 4.82
CA SER A 76 3.20 -1.41 5.76
C SER A 76 3.05 -2.94 5.90
N ASN A 77 2.18 -3.59 5.13
CA ASN A 77 2.17 -5.04 4.97
C ASN A 77 3.18 -5.39 3.88
N VAL A 78 4.07 -6.32 4.17
CA VAL A 78 5.17 -6.70 3.27
C VAL A 78 4.97 -8.10 2.74
N LEU A 79 5.08 -8.24 1.43
CA LEU A 79 5.13 -9.50 0.71
C LEU A 79 6.55 -9.77 0.28
N LEU A 80 7.08 -10.93 0.65
CA LEU A 80 8.37 -11.45 0.21
C LEU A 80 8.12 -12.60 -0.75
N THR A 81 8.68 -12.53 -1.96
CA THR A 81 8.61 -13.60 -2.98
C THR A 81 9.97 -13.82 -3.62
N GLY A 82 10.09 -14.86 -4.40
CA GLY A 82 11.31 -15.21 -5.12
C GLY A 82 11.97 -16.47 -4.62
N GLN A 83 13.26 -16.65 -4.89
CA GLN A 83 13.98 -17.88 -4.62
C GLN A 83 15.29 -17.60 -3.89
N VAL A 84 15.55 -18.42 -2.87
CA VAL A 84 16.80 -18.43 -2.10
C VAL A 84 17.35 -19.88 -2.04
N PRO A 85 18.67 -20.07 -1.90
CA PRO A 85 19.26 -21.40 -1.94
C PRO A 85 18.92 -22.29 -0.74
N ASP A 86 18.58 -21.71 0.40
CA ASP A 86 18.33 -22.48 1.62
C ASP A 86 17.29 -21.84 2.55
N GLN A 87 16.80 -22.64 3.50
CA GLN A 87 15.79 -22.24 4.47
C GLN A 87 16.30 -21.15 5.45
N HIS A 88 17.61 -21.13 5.72
CA HIS A 88 18.20 -20.12 6.59
C HIS A 88 18.05 -18.72 5.99
N LEU A 89 18.34 -18.56 4.68
CA LEU A 89 18.15 -17.27 4.01
C LEU A 89 16.68 -16.86 3.92
N LYS A 90 15.77 -17.81 3.73
CA LYS A 90 14.33 -17.54 3.77
C LYS A 90 13.91 -16.97 5.12
N GLN A 91 14.34 -17.59 6.21
CA GLN A 91 14.02 -17.13 7.57
C GLN A 91 14.70 -15.80 7.87
N LEU A 92 15.97 -15.65 7.51
CA LEU A 92 16.73 -14.42 7.70
C LEU A 92 16.07 -13.21 7.00
N ALA A 93 15.52 -13.43 5.80
CA ALA A 93 14.78 -12.40 5.08
C ALA A 93 13.53 -11.96 5.84
N GLU A 94 12.76 -12.92 6.36
CA GLU A 94 11.56 -12.65 7.14
C GLU A 94 11.87 -11.90 8.42
N ASP A 95 12.83 -12.39 9.21
CA ASP A 95 13.21 -11.81 10.51
C ASP A 95 13.73 -10.38 10.36
N ASN A 96 14.53 -10.14 9.32
CA ASN A 96 15.03 -8.79 9.04
C ASN A 96 13.92 -7.81 8.73
N VAL A 97 12.97 -8.19 7.87
CA VAL A 97 11.85 -7.32 7.49
C VAL A 97 10.91 -7.13 8.66
N ARG A 98 10.63 -8.17 9.43
CA ARG A 98 9.76 -8.11 10.61
C ARG A 98 10.32 -7.20 11.71
N ALA A 99 11.64 -7.09 11.83
CA ALA A 99 12.31 -6.21 12.79
C ALA A 99 12.25 -4.72 12.44
N MET A 100 11.78 -4.35 11.24
CA MET A 100 11.67 -2.95 10.84
C MET A 100 10.45 -2.29 11.49
N SER A 101 10.64 -1.11 12.10
CA SER A 101 9.60 -0.38 12.87
C SER A 101 8.34 -0.03 12.07
N ASP A 102 8.52 0.23 10.77
CA ASP A 102 7.42 0.65 9.90
C ASP A 102 6.63 -0.53 9.31
N VAL A 103 7.05 -1.78 9.59
CA VAL A 103 6.42 -3.00 9.08
C VAL A 103 5.38 -3.51 10.07
N LYS A 104 4.17 -3.76 9.57
CA LYS A 104 3.05 -4.31 10.36
C LYS A 104 2.97 -5.84 10.25
N THR A 105 3.00 -6.34 9.02
CA THR A 105 2.84 -7.77 8.74
C THR A 105 3.82 -8.19 7.66
N VAL A 106 4.37 -9.40 7.77
CA VAL A 106 5.23 -10.01 6.76
C VAL A 106 4.58 -11.29 6.24
N HIS A 107 4.38 -11.36 4.94
CA HIS A 107 3.90 -12.53 4.22
C HIS A 107 5.08 -13.11 3.43
N ASN A 108 5.67 -14.20 3.93
CA ASN A 108 6.86 -14.80 3.34
C ASN A 108 6.51 -15.98 2.43
N TYR A 109 6.48 -15.70 1.13
CA TYR A 109 6.28 -16.68 0.04
C TYR A 109 7.57 -16.97 -0.73
N ILE A 110 8.75 -16.67 -0.15
CA ILE A 110 10.03 -17.09 -0.72
C ILE A 110 10.08 -18.60 -0.80
N THR A 111 10.48 -19.15 -1.94
CA THR A 111 10.73 -20.58 -2.12
C THR A 111 12.21 -20.90 -1.98
N VAL A 112 12.52 -22.11 -1.50
CA VAL A 112 13.89 -22.61 -1.42
C VAL A 112 14.19 -23.40 -2.68
N GLY A 113 15.21 -22.97 -3.43
CA GLY A 113 15.60 -23.59 -4.68
C GLY A 113 16.34 -22.64 -5.61
N ASN A 114 16.51 -23.09 -6.84
CA ASN A 114 17.15 -22.30 -7.89
C ASN A 114 16.23 -21.14 -8.33
N GLN A 115 16.85 -20.08 -8.83
CA GLN A 115 16.09 -18.97 -9.42
C GLN A 115 15.31 -19.44 -10.65
N ILE A 116 14.12 -18.88 -10.85
CA ILE A 116 13.30 -19.11 -12.03
C ILE A 116 14.00 -18.61 -13.31
N SER A 117 13.63 -19.19 -14.44
CA SER A 117 14.16 -18.80 -15.73
C SER A 117 13.73 -17.40 -16.17
N TYR A 118 14.51 -16.77 -17.05
CA TYR A 118 14.14 -15.49 -17.63
C TYR A 118 12.79 -15.54 -18.38
N SER A 119 12.50 -16.66 -19.05
CA SER A 119 11.20 -16.86 -19.71
C SER A 119 10.04 -16.85 -18.73
N THR A 120 10.18 -17.48 -17.56
CA THR A 120 9.19 -17.43 -16.48
C THR A 120 8.98 -16.01 -15.97
N ILE A 121 10.07 -15.25 -15.76
CA ILE A 121 9.99 -13.83 -15.34
C ILE A 121 9.20 -13.00 -16.35
N MET A 122 9.41 -13.22 -17.66
CA MET A 122 8.69 -12.51 -18.72
C MET A 122 7.20 -12.89 -18.76
N GLN A 123 6.88 -14.18 -18.53
CA GLN A 123 5.49 -14.63 -18.39
C GLN A 123 4.80 -13.98 -17.20
N ASP A 124 5.45 -13.96 -16.03
CA ASP A 124 4.94 -13.33 -14.82
C ASP A 124 4.67 -11.82 -15.02
N THR A 125 5.59 -11.14 -15.71
CA THR A 125 5.42 -9.73 -16.07
C THR A 125 4.20 -9.54 -16.96
N THR A 126 3.98 -10.42 -17.93
CA THR A 126 2.83 -10.40 -18.82
C THR A 126 1.53 -10.64 -18.06
N VAL A 127 1.50 -11.61 -17.15
CA VAL A 127 0.35 -11.88 -16.27
C VAL A 127 0.00 -10.65 -15.43
N THR A 128 1.01 -10.03 -14.81
CA THR A 128 0.82 -8.80 -14.02
C THR A 128 0.23 -7.68 -14.87
N ALA A 129 0.74 -7.46 -16.09
CA ALA A 129 0.25 -6.43 -17.00
C ALA A 129 -1.18 -6.71 -17.46
N ASN A 130 -1.49 -7.95 -17.82
CA ASN A 130 -2.83 -8.37 -18.23
C ASN A 130 -3.85 -8.21 -17.09
N THR A 131 -3.46 -8.60 -15.88
CA THR A 131 -4.31 -8.42 -14.68
C THR A 131 -4.64 -6.96 -14.45
N ARG A 132 -3.65 -6.06 -14.53
CA ARG A 132 -3.91 -4.61 -14.45
C ARG A 132 -4.82 -4.13 -15.58
N GLY A 133 -4.63 -4.63 -16.80
CA GLY A 133 -5.51 -4.33 -17.94
C GLY A 133 -6.95 -4.75 -17.71
N LEU A 134 -7.19 -5.91 -17.09
CA LEU A 134 -8.54 -6.35 -16.69
C LEU A 134 -9.15 -5.43 -15.62
N MET A 135 -8.37 -5.04 -14.61
CA MET A 135 -8.80 -4.10 -13.57
C MET A 135 -9.20 -2.73 -14.14
N MET A 136 -8.47 -2.24 -15.14
CA MET A 136 -8.79 -0.96 -15.80
C MET A 136 -10.08 -1.04 -16.65
N LYS A 137 -10.41 -2.20 -17.22
CA LYS A 137 -11.65 -2.41 -17.99
C LYS A 137 -12.88 -2.56 -17.10
N ALA A 138 -12.70 -3.08 -15.91
CA ALA A 138 -13.73 -3.21 -14.89
C ALA A 138 -13.37 -2.29 -13.72
N PRO A 139 -13.69 -0.98 -13.76
CA PRO A 139 -13.22 0.02 -12.79
C PRO A 139 -13.95 -0.10 -11.46
N VAL A 140 -13.96 -1.31 -10.90
CA VAL A 140 -14.64 -1.62 -9.65
C VAL A 140 -13.76 -1.27 -8.46
N VAL A 141 -12.44 -1.39 -8.64
CA VAL A 141 -11.45 -1.12 -7.59
C VAL A 141 -10.38 -0.19 -8.13
N SER A 142 -10.14 0.91 -7.44
CA SER A 142 -9.06 1.84 -7.79
C SER A 142 -7.69 1.17 -7.67
N ASP A 143 -6.81 1.38 -8.66
CA ASP A 143 -5.42 0.89 -8.65
C ASP A 143 -4.62 1.40 -7.43
N SER A 144 -5.03 2.53 -6.85
CA SER A 144 -4.45 3.09 -5.63
C SER A 144 -4.69 2.22 -4.38
N LYS A 145 -5.69 1.35 -4.41
CA LYS A 145 -6.09 0.45 -3.31
C LYS A 145 -5.45 -0.93 -3.41
N LEU A 146 -4.71 -1.22 -4.49
CA LEU A 146 -4.16 -2.53 -4.79
C LEU A 146 -2.65 -2.48 -5.07
N ARG A 147 -1.99 -3.60 -4.81
CA ARG A 147 -0.65 -3.93 -5.27
C ARG A 147 -0.68 -5.32 -5.88
N ILE A 148 -0.27 -5.43 -7.14
CA ILE A 148 -0.31 -6.68 -7.92
C ILE A 148 1.11 -7.06 -8.28
N HIS A 149 1.47 -8.31 -8.00
CA HIS A 149 2.77 -8.91 -8.30
C HIS A 149 2.60 -10.37 -8.70
N THR A 150 3.32 -10.82 -9.70
CA THR A 150 3.37 -12.24 -10.10
C THR A 150 4.78 -12.76 -9.93
N GLU A 151 4.92 -13.94 -9.34
CA GLU A 151 6.19 -14.64 -9.19
C GLU A 151 5.97 -16.15 -9.34
N ASP A 152 6.74 -16.77 -10.26
CA ASP A 152 6.68 -18.20 -10.55
C ASP A 152 5.26 -18.73 -10.84
N GLY A 153 4.52 -18.00 -11.67
CA GLY A 153 3.12 -18.31 -12.03
C GLY A 153 2.11 -18.09 -10.92
N VAL A 154 2.51 -17.60 -9.75
CA VAL A 154 1.59 -17.24 -8.66
C VAL A 154 1.32 -15.75 -8.68
N LEU A 155 0.05 -15.38 -8.81
CA LEU A 155 -0.42 -14.01 -8.75
C LEU A 155 -0.73 -13.62 -7.30
N TYR A 156 -0.06 -12.61 -6.81
CA TYR A 156 -0.30 -12.01 -5.50
C TYR A 156 -1.02 -10.68 -5.64
N VAL A 157 -2.10 -10.50 -4.90
CA VAL A 157 -2.87 -9.26 -4.85
C VAL A 157 -2.97 -8.80 -3.41
N MET A 158 -2.28 -7.71 -3.09
CA MET A 158 -2.41 -7.03 -1.80
C MET A 158 -3.36 -5.86 -1.96
N GLY A 159 -4.16 -5.60 -0.94
CA GLY A 159 -5.12 -4.50 -1.03
C GLY A 159 -5.73 -4.14 0.31
N ARG A 160 -6.42 -3.00 0.31
CA ARG A 160 -7.25 -2.56 1.42
C ARG A 160 -8.61 -2.17 0.88
N LEU A 161 -9.58 -3.07 1.04
CA LEU A 161 -10.88 -3.05 0.36
C LEU A 161 -12.02 -3.26 1.34
N ASN A 162 -13.20 -2.78 0.98
CA ASN A 162 -14.44 -3.19 1.65
C ASN A 162 -14.96 -4.52 1.07
N THR A 163 -16.03 -5.04 1.64
CA THR A 163 -16.62 -6.33 1.26
C THR A 163 -17.10 -6.34 -0.21
N ALA A 164 -17.74 -5.26 -0.66
CA ALA A 164 -18.23 -5.15 -2.04
C ALA A 164 -17.06 -5.14 -3.04
N GLU A 165 -16.06 -4.27 -2.80
CA GLU A 165 -14.85 -4.19 -3.62
C GLU A 165 -14.09 -5.52 -3.68
N THR A 166 -14.06 -6.28 -2.57
CA THR A 166 -13.44 -7.60 -2.54
C THR A 166 -14.18 -8.60 -3.40
N THR A 167 -15.52 -8.55 -3.41
CA THR A 167 -16.35 -9.40 -4.26
C THR A 167 -16.09 -9.10 -5.73
N ASP A 168 -16.07 -7.84 -6.10
CA ASP A 168 -15.82 -7.39 -7.46
C ASP A 168 -14.40 -7.74 -7.92
N LEU A 169 -13.39 -7.53 -7.05
CA LEU A 169 -12.03 -7.99 -7.30
C LEU A 169 -11.99 -9.48 -7.63
N ASN A 170 -12.66 -10.31 -6.86
CA ASN A 170 -12.68 -11.75 -7.07
C ASN A 170 -13.30 -12.14 -8.44
N GLN A 171 -14.33 -11.41 -8.90
CA GLN A 171 -14.90 -11.62 -10.25
C GLN A 171 -13.91 -11.30 -11.37
N VAL A 172 -13.11 -10.24 -11.19
CA VAL A 172 -12.06 -9.90 -12.17
C VAL A 172 -10.93 -10.93 -12.13
N LEU A 173 -10.53 -11.38 -10.94
CA LEU A 173 -9.44 -12.36 -10.79
C LEU A 173 -9.77 -13.72 -11.41
N GLN A 174 -11.04 -14.11 -11.49
CA GLN A 174 -11.48 -15.32 -12.19
C GLN A 174 -11.22 -15.27 -13.72
N GLN A 175 -11.02 -14.08 -14.30
CA GLN A 175 -10.73 -13.90 -15.72
C GLN A 175 -9.23 -13.93 -16.02
N VAL A 176 -8.37 -13.98 -15.00
CA VAL A 176 -6.92 -14.01 -15.16
C VAL A 176 -6.47 -15.40 -15.61
N GLY A 177 -5.89 -15.47 -16.79
CA GLY A 177 -5.29 -16.70 -17.31
C GLY A 177 -3.80 -16.81 -17.06
N ASN A 178 -3.24 -17.99 -17.36
CA ASN A 178 -1.81 -18.30 -17.28
C ASN A 178 -1.20 -18.14 -15.86
N VAL A 179 -2.00 -18.42 -14.84
CA VAL A 179 -1.57 -18.47 -13.43
C VAL A 179 -1.80 -19.87 -12.88
N THR A 180 -0.89 -20.32 -12.03
CA THR A 180 -1.02 -21.59 -11.30
C THR A 180 -1.82 -21.42 -10.01
N LYS A 181 -1.74 -20.22 -9.42
CA LYS A 181 -2.39 -19.87 -8.17
C LYS A 181 -2.62 -18.38 -8.04
N ILE A 182 -3.69 -17.98 -7.36
CA ILE A 182 -3.93 -16.59 -6.94
C ILE A 182 -3.93 -16.55 -5.42
N VAL A 183 -3.18 -15.60 -4.86
CA VAL A 183 -3.11 -15.33 -3.42
C VAL A 183 -3.57 -13.90 -3.18
N THR A 184 -4.65 -13.74 -2.44
CA THR A 184 -5.21 -12.45 -2.06
C THR A 184 -4.86 -12.14 -0.59
N LEU A 185 -4.25 -10.98 -0.37
CA LEU A 185 -3.83 -10.45 0.92
C LEU A 185 -4.56 -9.12 1.14
N ILE A 186 -5.85 -9.22 1.49
CA ILE A 186 -6.77 -8.08 1.57
C ILE A 186 -7.07 -7.74 3.02
N ASP A 187 -6.79 -6.49 3.39
CA ASP A 187 -7.24 -5.90 4.64
C ASP A 187 -8.66 -5.31 4.44
N ASN A 188 -9.61 -5.72 5.28
CA ASN A 188 -10.97 -5.19 5.23
C ASN A 188 -11.05 -3.81 5.91
N THR A 189 -11.51 -2.81 5.15
CA THR A 189 -11.66 -1.43 5.66
C THR A 189 -12.83 -1.27 6.63
N GLU A 190 -13.83 -2.13 6.60
CA GLU A 190 -15.01 -2.09 7.46
C GLU A 190 -14.66 -2.50 8.91
N THR A 191 -13.79 -3.49 9.06
CA THR A 191 -13.32 -3.94 10.39
C THR A 191 -12.45 -2.87 11.06
N ALA A 192 -11.69 -2.07 10.28
CA ALA A 192 -10.87 -0.98 10.82
C ALA A 192 -11.71 0.21 11.30
N SER A 193 -12.89 0.43 10.69
CA SER A 193 -13.80 1.52 11.07
C SER A 193 -14.55 1.22 12.37
N SER A 194 -14.87 -0.03 12.65
CA SER A 194 -15.58 -0.43 13.87
C SER A 194 -14.74 -0.29 15.15
N ASN A 195 -13.42 -0.36 15.04
CA ASN A 195 -12.51 -0.17 16.19
C ASN A 195 -12.30 1.30 16.58
N ASN A 196 -12.66 2.27 15.70
CA ASN A 196 -12.51 3.70 15.98
C ASN A 196 -13.77 4.35 16.57
N GLN A 197 -14.89 3.65 16.69
CA GLN A 197 -16.13 4.19 17.27
C GLN A 197 -16.28 4.01 18.78
N SER A 198 -15.27 3.47 19.47
CA SER A 198 -15.33 3.25 20.93
C SER A 198 -14.63 4.32 21.76
N PHE A 199 -14.41 5.53 21.24
CA PHE A 199 -14.17 6.66 22.12
C PHE A 199 -15.51 7.36 22.38
N ALA A 200 -16.22 6.90 23.43
CA ALA A 200 -17.35 7.62 23.99
C ALA A 200 -16.92 9.08 24.25
N GLN A 201 -17.62 10.00 23.60
CA GLN A 201 -17.50 11.41 23.96
C GLN A 201 -17.79 11.55 25.47
N PRO A 202 -16.96 12.29 26.21
CA PRO A 202 -17.28 12.62 27.59
C PRO A 202 -18.57 13.46 27.54
N THR A 203 -19.64 12.93 28.10
CA THR A 203 -20.86 13.67 28.37
C THR A 203 -20.50 14.81 29.32
N VAL A 204 -20.42 16.02 28.78
CA VAL A 204 -20.39 17.23 29.61
C VAL A 204 -21.74 17.32 30.30
N GLN A 205 -21.79 16.93 31.56
CA GLN A 205 -22.92 17.20 32.43
C GLN A 205 -22.92 18.72 32.65
N THR A 206 -23.91 19.37 32.11
CA THR A 206 -24.25 20.77 32.44
C THR A 206 -24.50 20.83 33.95
N PRO A 207 -23.85 21.75 34.69
CA PRO A 207 -24.14 21.91 36.09
C PRO A 207 -25.61 22.29 36.28
N VAL A 208 -26.31 21.53 37.13
CA VAL A 208 -27.69 21.83 37.57
C VAL A 208 -27.62 23.17 38.28
N ALA A 209 -28.38 24.16 37.75
CA ALA A 209 -28.56 25.43 38.41
C ALA A 209 -29.18 25.18 39.79
N ILE A 210 -28.49 25.59 40.83
CA ILE A 210 -28.99 25.58 42.20
C ILE A 210 -30.03 26.72 42.29
N ASP A 211 -31.30 26.33 42.49
CA ASP A 211 -32.36 27.28 42.77
C ASP A 211 -32.15 27.92 44.14
N PRO A 212 -31.91 29.24 44.23
CA PRO A 212 -31.64 29.91 45.51
C PRO A 212 -32.85 29.99 46.42
N ASN A 213 -34.01 29.43 46.01
CA ASN A 213 -35.28 29.56 46.76
C ASN A 213 -35.82 28.21 47.28
N ALA A 214 -35.04 27.17 47.31
CA ALA A 214 -35.43 25.88 47.91
C ALA A 214 -35.38 25.98 49.44
N ALA A 215 -36.56 25.93 50.07
CA ALA A 215 -36.71 25.92 51.52
C ALA A 215 -36.05 24.69 52.19
N PRO A 216 -35.51 24.77 53.43
CA PRO A 216 -34.86 23.67 54.08
C PRO A 216 -35.88 22.59 54.47
N VAL A 217 -35.61 21.35 54.01
CA VAL A 217 -36.33 20.16 54.43
C VAL A 217 -35.86 19.79 55.86
N ASN A 218 -36.76 19.98 56.84
CA ASN A 218 -36.50 19.57 58.22
C ASN A 218 -36.35 18.06 58.32
N ALA A 219 -35.27 17.66 58.99
CA ALA A 219 -35.07 16.29 59.46
C ALA A 219 -36.00 15.97 60.64
N GLN A 220 -36.70 14.87 60.54
CA GLN A 220 -37.21 14.10 61.69
C GLN A 220 -36.82 12.65 61.46
#